data_05b65d69ed29336ce229bdfe02853d3e
#
_entry.id   05b65d69ed29336ce229bdfe02853d3e
#
_cell.length_a   1.000
_cell.length_b   1.000
_cell.length_c   1.000
_cell.angle_alpha   90.00
_cell.angle_beta   90.00
_cell.angle_gamma   90.00
#
_symmetry.space_group_name_H-M   'P 1'
#
loop_
_entity.id
_entity.type
_entity.pdbx_description
1 polymer ?
#
loop_
_entity_poly.entity_id
_entity_poly.type
_entity_poly.pdbx_seq_one_letter_code
_entity_poly.pdbx_strand_id
1 'polypeptide(L)'
;CDCSIQSENFLEKYFDQLNKSVVYGGRKHHEKAPKKENKQLRWLYGIKREDQNFNYRVENPYHSFRSNNFLIKKVVLNQIKFNENIKTYGHEDTLLSIELRKNNIKIYQINNPVFHEGIENSSVFLEKTKSAIKNLVLIDKVTLDISSIRLVKTYNQLEKFRLTLLIFPLSKSILKLLEKQLLSSSPSMRIFDLYKLLYFLREKQNV
;
A
#
# COMPACT_ATOMS: atom_id res chain seq x y z
N CYS A 1 3.38 17.13 4.25
CA CYS A 1 2.22 16.26 4.51
C CYS A 1 1.09 16.66 3.55
N ASP A 2 0.51 15.70 2.88
CA ASP A 2 -0.53 15.87 1.86
C ASP A 2 -1.92 15.40 2.35
N CYS A 3 -2.11 15.49 3.66
CA CYS A 3 -3.37 15.13 4.32
C CYS A 3 -3.94 16.32 5.07
N SER A 4 -5.28 16.44 5.08
CA SER A 4 -6.04 17.42 5.86
C SER A 4 -6.81 16.77 6.99
N ILE A 5 -6.99 17.51 8.09
CA ILE A 5 -7.81 17.16 9.23
C ILE A 5 -9.14 17.90 9.09
N GLN A 6 -10.25 17.16 9.15
CA GLN A 6 -11.59 17.76 9.03
C GLN A 6 -12.40 17.67 10.34
N SER A 7 -11.94 16.90 11.32
CA SER A 7 -12.62 16.73 12.61
C SER A 7 -12.09 17.75 13.60
N GLU A 8 -12.94 18.57 14.21
CA GLU A 8 -12.56 19.54 15.24
C GLU A 8 -11.98 18.87 16.48
N ASN A 9 -12.48 17.70 16.85
CA ASN A 9 -12.01 16.90 17.99
C ASN A 9 -10.95 15.86 17.63
N PHE A 10 -10.15 16.11 16.57
CA PHE A 10 -9.17 15.14 16.05
C PHE A 10 -8.14 14.73 17.10
N LEU A 11 -7.57 15.66 17.84
CA LEU A 11 -6.57 15.40 18.87
C LEU A 11 -7.18 14.73 20.11
N GLU A 12 -8.37 15.15 20.54
CA GLU A 12 -9.08 14.58 21.69
C GLU A 12 -9.27 13.07 21.53
N LYS A 13 -9.70 12.62 20.34
CA LYS A 13 -9.84 11.18 20.03
C LYS A 13 -8.54 10.38 20.18
N TYR A 14 -7.39 11.01 20.01
CA TYR A 14 -6.10 10.38 20.27
C TYR A 14 -5.71 10.45 21.75
N PHE A 15 -6.02 11.54 22.44
CA PHE A 15 -5.76 11.66 23.89
C PHE A 15 -6.50 10.58 24.68
N ASP A 16 -7.70 10.21 24.28
CA ASP A 16 -8.46 9.11 24.87
C ASP A 16 -7.77 7.73 24.72
N GLN A 17 -6.77 7.63 23.86
CA GLN A 17 -6.07 6.38 23.54
C GLN A 17 -4.60 6.33 24.01
N LEU A 18 -4.15 7.27 24.84
CA LEU A 18 -2.74 7.35 25.28
C LEU A 18 -2.24 6.10 26.03
N ASN A 19 -3.14 5.30 26.59
CA ASN A 19 -2.83 4.03 27.22
C ASN A 19 -2.47 2.92 26.22
N LYS A 20 -2.81 3.06 24.92
CA LYS A 20 -2.55 2.07 23.87
C LYS A 20 -1.15 2.19 23.30
N SER A 21 -0.59 1.07 22.81
CA SER A 21 0.76 1.03 22.25
C SER A 21 0.85 1.66 20.87
N VAL A 22 -0.10 1.33 19.99
CA VAL A 22 -0.23 1.87 18.63
C VAL A 22 -1.70 2.09 18.33
N VAL A 23 -2.04 3.27 17.79
CA VAL A 23 -3.42 3.62 17.40
C VAL A 23 -3.40 4.14 15.97
N TYR A 24 -4.31 3.65 15.12
CA TYR A 24 -4.45 4.10 13.74
C TYR A 24 -5.82 4.75 13.52
N GLY A 25 -5.83 5.98 13.01
CA GLY A 25 -7.05 6.78 12.82
C GLY A 25 -7.78 6.50 11.51
N GLY A 26 -7.06 6.00 10.50
CA GLY A 26 -7.59 5.78 9.17
C GLY A 26 -7.28 6.90 8.18
N ARG A 27 -7.53 6.64 6.90
CA ARG A 27 -7.40 7.58 5.78
C ARG A 27 -8.62 7.50 4.88
N LYS A 28 -8.97 8.62 4.26
CA LYS A 28 -10.00 8.72 3.23
C LYS A 28 -9.53 9.58 2.07
N HIS A 29 -10.19 9.41 0.94
CA HIS A 29 -10.09 10.28 -0.23
C HIS A 29 -11.43 10.96 -0.46
N HIS A 30 -11.41 12.07 -1.20
CA HIS A 30 -12.65 12.71 -1.63
C HIS A 30 -13.40 11.82 -2.62
N GLU A 31 -14.69 11.63 -2.40
CA GLU A 31 -15.53 10.76 -3.25
C GLU A 31 -15.65 11.28 -4.68
N LYS A 32 -15.60 12.60 -4.84
CA LYS A 32 -15.67 13.25 -6.14
C LYS A 32 -14.37 13.04 -6.91
N ALA A 33 -14.47 12.44 -8.10
CA ALA A 33 -13.34 12.24 -8.98
C ALA A 33 -12.69 13.58 -9.39
N PRO A 34 -11.35 13.63 -9.49
CA PRO A 34 -10.67 14.83 -9.96
C PRO A 34 -11.07 15.14 -11.41
N LYS A 35 -11.24 16.44 -11.73
CA LYS A 35 -11.56 16.89 -13.10
C LYS A 35 -10.45 16.55 -14.11
N LYS A 36 -9.20 16.46 -13.66
CA LYS A 36 -8.05 16.16 -14.50
C LYS A 36 -7.99 14.65 -14.79
N GLU A 37 -8.11 14.27 -16.05
CA GLU A 37 -8.09 12.87 -16.51
C GLU A 37 -6.82 12.13 -16.10
N ASN A 38 -5.69 12.81 -16.13
CA ASN A 38 -4.40 12.25 -15.75
C ASN A 38 -4.22 11.96 -14.25
N LYS A 39 -5.27 12.14 -13.42
CA LYS A 39 -5.27 11.81 -11.99
C LYS A 39 -6.20 10.65 -11.63
N GLN A 40 -6.91 10.09 -12.62
CA GLN A 40 -7.96 9.10 -12.38
C GLN A 40 -7.42 7.81 -11.76
N LEU A 41 -6.28 7.30 -12.20
CA LEU A 41 -5.72 6.06 -11.67
C LEU A 41 -5.39 6.18 -10.17
N ARG A 42 -4.71 7.26 -9.77
CA ARG A 42 -4.34 7.46 -8.36
C ARG A 42 -5.55 7.63 -7.46
N TRP A 43 -6.53 8.42 -7.91
CA TRP A 43 -7.79 8.61 -7.19
C TRP A 43 -8.57 7.29 -7.06
N LEU A 44 -8.74 6.56 -8.16
CA LEU A 44 -9.48 5.30 -8.18
C LEU A 44 -8.83 4.26 -7.26
N TYR A 45 -7.50 4.21 -7.23
CA TYR A 45 -6.75 3.36 -6.31
C TYR A 45 -7.01 3.75 -4.85
N GLY A 46 -6.99 5.04 -4.53
CA GLY A 46 -7.33 5.56 -3.21
C GLY A 46 -8.70 5.07 -2.74
N ILE A 47 -9.74 5.38 -3.50
CA ILE A 47 -11.13 5.01 -3.19
C ILE A 47 -11.34 3.48 -3.09
N LYS A 48 -10.75 2.71 -4.00
CA LYS A 48 -11.04 1.27 -4.12
C LYS A 48 -10.11 0.36 -3.30
N ARG A 49 -8.93 0.83 -2.90
CA ARG A 49 -7.89 0.01 -2.25
C ARG A 49 -7.39 0.56 -0.91
N GLU A 50 -7.40 1.87 -0.74
CA GLU A 50 -6.85 2.49 0.46
C GLU A 50 -7.92 2.93 1.46
N ASP A 51 -9.09 3.35 0.98
CA ASP A 51 -10.22 3.74 1.82
C ASP A 51 -10.92 2.50 2.38
N GLN A 52 -10.56 2.18 3.60
CA GLN A 52 -11.12 1.03 4.30
C GLN A 52 -12.05 1.51 5.41
N ASN A 53 -13.25 0.92 5.48
CA ASN A 53 -14.18 1.25 6.55
C ASN A 53 -13.65 0.81 7.92
N PHE A 54 -14.20 1.38 8.98
CA PHE A 54 -13.75 1.16 10.34
C PHE A 54 -13.81 -0.33 10.75
N ASN A 55 -14.91 -1.02 10.46
CA ASN A 55 -15.09 -2.43 10.83
C ASN A 55 -14.04 -3.33 10.18
N TYR A 56 -13.81 -3.15 8.87
CA TYR A 56 -12.75 -3.89 8.17
C TYR A 56 -11.37 -3.65 8.80
N ARG A 57 -11.06 -2.40 9.20
CA ARG A 57 -9.78 -2.06 9.84
C ARG A 57 -9.64 -2.72 11.21
N VAL A 58 -10.73 -2.82 11.99
CA VAL A 58 -10.73 -3.53 13.28
C VAL A 58 -10.42 -5.02 13.10
N GLU A 59 -11.01 -5.65 12.09
CA GLU A 59 -10.80 -7.07 11.78
C GLU A 59 -9.41 -7.33 11.19
N ASN A 60 -8.86 -6.35 10.45
CA ASN A 60 -7.60 -6.48 9.71
C ASN A 60 -6.59 -5.36 10.07
N PRO A 61 -6.21 -5.21 11.35
CA PRO A 61 -5.51 -4.02 11.84
C PRO A 61 -4.13 -3.84 11.22
N TYR A 62 -3.39 -4.91 10.98
CA TYR A 62 -2.04 -4.84 10.40
C TYR A 62 -2.06 -4.63 8.88
N HIS A 63 -3.04 -5.21 8.20
CA HIS A 63 -3.20 -5.00 6.75
C HIS A 63 -3.63 -3.58 6.41
N SER A 64 -4.38 -2.95 7.31
CA SER A 64 -4.96 -1.62 7.11
C SER A 64 -4.04 -0.48 7.51
N PHE A 65 -3.01 -0.74 8.29
CA PHE A 65 -2.12 0.27 8.85
C PHE A 65 -1.41 1.09 7.78
N ARG A 66 -1.35 2.42 8.01
CA ARG A 66 -0.57 3.40 7.25
C ARG A 66 0.01 4.44 8.20
N SER A 67 1.23 4.88 7.95
CA SER A 67 1.97 5.80 8.81
C SER A 67 1.59 7.28 8.64
N ASN A 68 0.56 7.58 7.86
CA ASN A 68 0.13 8.95 7.65
C ASN A 68 -0.81 9.51 8.75
N ASN A 69 -1.37 8.64 9.59
CA ASN A 69 -2.34 9.04 10.64
C ASN A 69 -2.34 8.04 11.79
N PHE A 70 -1.31 8.07 12.64
CA PHE A 70 -1.18 7.14 13.75
C PHE A 70 -0.55 7.77 14.99
N LEU A 71 -0.80 7.16 16.14
CA LEU A 71 -0.12 7.39 17.40
C LEU A 71 0.66 6.12 17.77
N ILE A 72 1.90 6.27 18.23
CA ILE A 72 2.74 5.16 18.68
C ILE A 72 3.51 5.58 19.94
N LYS A 73 3.57 4.70 20.93
CA LYS A 73 4.40 4.95 22.10
C LYS A 73 5.88 4.96 21.72
N LYS A 74 6.64 5.94 22.24
CA LYS A 74 8.07 6.06 21.98
C LYS A 74 8.86 4.78 22.28
N VAL A 75 8.49 4.05 23.34
CA VAL A 75 9.13 2.77 23.68
C VAL A 75 8.96 1.73 22.57
N VAL A 76 7.79 1.68 21.93
CA VAL A 76 7.52 0.77 20.80
C VAL A 76 8.36 1.19 19.58
N LEU A 77 8.38 2.48 19.26
CA LEU A 77 9.15 3.00 18.13
C LEU A 77 10.67 2.80 18.30
N ASN A 78 11.16 2.81 19.55
CA ASN A 78 12.56 2.51 19.84
C ASN A 78 12.93 1.04 19.63
N GLN A 79 11.96 0.12 19.84
CA GLN A 79 12.13 -1.33 19.61
C GLN A 79 11.95 -1.69 18.14
N ILE A 80 10.96 -1.09 17.48
CA ILE A 80 10.57 -1.41 16.12
C ILE A 80 10.69 -0.15 15.27
N LYS A 81 11.79 -0.05 14.53
CA LYS A 81 12.08 1.08 13.65
C LYS A 81 11.58 0.82 12.23
N PHE A 82 11.39 1.89 11.47
CA PHE A 82 11.26 1.77 10.03
C PHE A 82 12.52 1.13 9.42
N ASN A 83 12.35 0.29 8.42
CA ASN A 83 13.47 -0.37 7.78
C ASN A 83 14.24 0.62 6.88
N GLU A 84 15.39 1.09 7.35
CA GLU A 84 16.23 2.08 6.66
C GLU A 84 16.91 1.53 5.38
N ASN A 85 16.84 0.21 5.13
CA ASN A 85 17.33 -0.38 3.89
C ASN A 85 16.40 -0.09 2.70
N ILE A 86 15.15 0.32 2.95
CA ILE A 86 14.24 0.81 1.93
C ILE A 86 14.56 2.28 1.65
N LYS A 87 15.38 2.51 0.63
CA LYS A 87 15.81 3.86 0.24
C LYS A 87 14.89 4.53 -0.78
N THR A 88 13.94 3.78 -1.34
CA THR A 88 13.00 4.27 -2.35
C THR A 88 11.56 4.05 -1.89
N TYR A 89 10.59 4.68 -2.57
CA TYR A 89 9.19 4.67 -2.21
C TYR A 89 8.57 3.27 -2.19
N GLY A 90 7.85 2.93 -1.10
CA GLY A 90 6.88 1.84 -1.02
C GLY A 90 7.22 0.71 -0.05
N HIS A 91 6.18 0.20 0.58
CA HIS A 91 6.18 -0.89 1.56
C HIS A 91 6.74 -0.57 2.96
N GLU A 92 7.13 0.68 3.26
CA GLU A 92 7.60 1.10 4.59
C GLU A 92 6.54 0.78 5.67
N ASP A 93 5.29 1.17 5.40
CA ASP A 93 4.15 0.93 6.30
C ASP A 93 3.86 -0.56 6.46
N THR A 94 3.96 -1.30 5.35
CA THR A 94 3.72 -2.75 5.33
C THR A 94 4.76 -3.47 6.20
N LEU A 95 6.03 -3.12 6.07
CA LEU A 95 7.09 -3.72 6.88
C LEU A 95 6.96 -3.37 8.35
N LEU A 96 6.70 -2.10 8.66
CA LEU A 96 6.46 -1.70 10.05
C LEU A 96 5.29 -2.50 10.65
N SER A 97 4.21 -2.68 9.91
CA SER A 97 3.05 -3.44 10.38
C SER A 97 3.35 -4.94 10.55
N ILE A 98 4.18 -5.53 9.70
CA ILE A 98 4.66 -6.92 9.85
C ILE A 98 5.51 -7.05 11.11
N GLU A 99 6.42 -6.12 11.36
CA GLU A 99 7.26 -6.13 12.57
C GLU A 99 6.43 -5.94 13.85
N LEU A 100 5.45 -5.03 13.84
CA LEU A 100 4.49 -4.89 14.95
C LEU A 100 3.77 -6.21 15.23
N ARG A 101 3.29 -6.89 14.18
CA ARG A 101 2.62 -8.18 14.29
C ARG A 101 3.53 -9.28 14.85
N LYS A 102 4.76 -9.40 14.36
CA LYS A 102 5.75 -10.38 14.82
C LYS A 102 6.08 -10.22 16.31
N ASN A 103 6.10 -8.98 16.78
CA ASN A 103 6.34 -8.65 18.19
C ASN A 103 5.06 -8.64 19.05
N ASN A 104 3.93 -9.13 18.53
CA ASN A 104 2.63 -9.16 19.21
C ASN A 104 2.14 -7.79 19.70
N ILE A 105 2.55 -6.70 19.03
CA ILE A 105 2.11 -5.34 19.36
C ILE A 105 0.84 -5.03 18.60
N LYS A 106 -0.27 -4.91 19.33
CA LYS A 106 -1.59 -4.65 18.77
C LYS A 106 -1.72 -3.24 18.24
N ILE A 107 -2.28 -3.10 17.03
CA ILE A 107 -2.70 -1.83 16.43
C ILE A 107 -4.18 -1.63 16.74
N TYR A 108 -4.51 -0.64 17.55
CA TYR A 108 -5.88 -0.26 17.88
C TYR A 108 -6.41 0.67 16.79
N GLN A 109 -7.69 0.50 16.45
CA GLN A 109 -8.34 1.32 15.42
C GLN A 109 -9.27 2.32 16.06
N ILE A 110 -9.25 3.56 15.56
CA ILE A 110 -10.26 4.58 15.89
C ILE A 110 -10.86 5.15 14.61
N ASN A 111 -12.08 5.69 14.70
CA ASN A 111 -12.71 6.36 13.58
C ASN A 111 -12.34 7.85 13.57
N ASN A 112 -11.13 8.13 13.11
CA ASN A 112 -10.53 9.46 13.09
C ASN A 112 -9.71 9.69 11.81
N PRO A 113 -10.32 9.55 10.60
CA PRO A 113 -9.57 9.58 9.37
C PRO A 113 -9.05 10.98 9.03
N VAL A 114 -7.89 11.04 8.41
CA VAL A 114 -7.41 12.19 7.64
C VAL A 114 -7.81 12.06 6.18
N PHE A 115 -7.96 13.18 5.48
CA PHE A 115 -8.24 13.20 4.05
C PHE A 115 -6.95 13.41 3.25
N HIS A 116 -6.72 12.55 2.27
CA HIS A 116 -5.57 12.65 1.38
C HIS A 116 -5.87 13.63 0.24
N GLU A 117 -5.17 14.77 0.24
CA GLU A 117 -5.37 15.87 -0.71
C GLU A 117 -4.45 15.75 -1.93
N GLY A 118 -3.30 15.14 -1.75
CA GLY A 118 -2.21 15.08 -2.74
C GLY A 118 -2.44 14.06 -3.86
N ILE A 119 -3.51 14.19 -4.67
CA ILE A 119 -3.70 13.29 -5.82
C ILE A 119 -2.70 13.61 -6.92
N GLU A 120 -1.69 12.78 -7.05
CA GLU A 120 -0.64 12.89 -8.07
C GLU A 120 -1.10 12.41 -9.45
N ASN A 121 -0.33 12.71 -10.49
CA ASN A 121 -0.61 12.24 -11.85
C ASN A 121 -0.48 10.72 -11.94
N SER A 122 -1.29 10.10 -12.78
CA SER A 122 -1.32 8.64 -13.01
C SER A 122 0.04 8.09 -13.43
N SER A 123 0.82 8.85 -14.23
CA SER A 123 2.17 8.47 -14.64
C SER A 123 3.14 8.43 -13.44
N VAL A 124 3.11 9.45 -12.59
CA VAL A 124 3.93 9.51 -11.37
C VAL A 124 3.56 8.35 -10.43
N PHE A 125 2.26 8.09 -10.28
CA PHE A 125 1.78 6.98 -9.47
C PHE A 125 2.23 5.62 -10.01
N LEU A 126 2.25 5.42 -11.34
CA LEU A 126 2.78 4.19 -11.94
C LEU A 126 4.28 4.02 -11.70
N GLU A 127 5.08 5.09 -11.81
CA GLU A 127 6.51 5.02 -11.50
C GLU A 127 6.77 4.69 -10.02
N LYS A 128 6.02 5.29 -9.11
CA LYS A 128 6.06 4.93 -7.69
C LYS A 128 5.64 3.46 -7.46
N THR A 129 4.65 2.98 -8.19
CA THR A 129 4.24 1.57 -8.14
C THR A 129 5.37 0.63 -8.60
N LYS A 130 6.07 0.98 -9.68
CA LYS A 130 7.25 0.23 -10.14
C LYS A 130 8.35 0.18 -9.07
N SER A 131 8.65 1.33 -8.45
CA SER A 131 9.62 1.40 -7.34
C SER A 131 9.21 0.53 -6.16
N ALA A 132 7.94 0.59 -5.76
CA ALA A 132 7.41 -0.23 -4.68
C ALA A 132 7.50 -1.74 -4.98
N ILE A 133 7.27 -2.14 -6.24
CA ILE A 133 7.41 -3.54 -6.66
C ILE A 133 8.89 -3.99 -6.61
N LYS A 134 9.82 -3.15 -7.05
CA LYS A 134 11.26 -3.43 -6.93
C LYS A 134 11.69 -3.62 -5.48
N ASN A 135 11.23 -2.73 -4.59
CA ASN A 135 11.46 -2.87 -3.15
C ASN A 135 10.93 -4.21 -2.63
N LEU A 136 9.72 -4.59 -3.05
CA LEU A 136 9.11 -5.84 -2.62
C LEU A 136 9.94 -7.06 -3.06
N VAL A 137 10.51 -7.05 -4.26
CA VAL A 137 11.41 -8.11 -4.74
C VAL A 137 12.70 -8.17 -3.90
N LEU A 138 13.27 -7.02 -3.54
CA LEU A 138 14.45 -6.97 -2.67
C LEU A 138 14.15 -7.47 -1.26
N ILE A 139 13.00 -7.08 -0.70
CA ILE A 139 12.55 -7.52 0.63
C ILE A 139 12.36 -9.05 0.67
N ASP A 140 11.79 -9.63 -0.38
CA ASP A 140 11.57 -11.07 -0.50
C ASP A 140 12.87 -11.88 -0.45
N LYS A 141 13.98 -11.28 -0.89
CA LYS A 141 15.32 -11.91 -0.81
C LYS A 141 15.94 -11.89 0.59
N VAL A 142 15.59 -10.89 1.40
CA VAL A 142 16.20 -10.64 2.72
C VAL A 142 15.46 -11.36 3.85
N THR A 143 14.71 -12.42 3.54
CA THR A 143 14.04 -13.32 4.52
C THR A 143 12.95 -12.70 5.39
N LEU A 144 12.37 -11.57 5.02
CA LEU A 144 11.15 -11.10 5.65
C LEU A 144 9.96 -11.90 5.11
N ASP A 145 9.18 -12.51 5.98
CA ASP A 145 7.95 -13.21 5.59
C ASP A 145 6.91 -12.21 5.05
N ILE A 146 6.93 -12.04 3.74
CA ILE A 146 5.98 -11.21 2.98
C ILE A 146 4.92 -12.05 2.24
N SER A 147 4.83 -13.35 2.54
CA SER A 147 3.88 -14.28 1.92
C SER A 147 2.42 -13.85 2.12
N SER A 148 2.13 -13.07 3.16
CA SER A 148 0.82 -12.48 3.41
C SER A 148 0.44 -11.36 2.42
N ILE A 149 1.40 -10.80 1.67
CA ILE A 149 1.13 -9.77 0.66
C ILE A 149 0.47 -10.42 -0.55
N ARG A 150 -0.75 -9.95 -0.89
CA ARG A 150 -1.56 -10.53 -1.96
C ARG A 150 -0.81 -10.71 -3.29
N LEU A 151 0.01 -9.74 -3.68
CA LEU A 151 0.81 -9.80 -4.91
C LEU A 151 1.78 -10.98 -4.88
N VAL A 152 2.54 -11.12 -3.79
CA VAL A 152 3.51 -12.21 -3.59
C VAL A 152 2.79 -13.56 -3.55
N LYS A 153 1.68 -13.65 -2.81
CA LYS A 153 0.87 -14.87 -2.76
C LYS A 153 0.39 -15.30 -4.14
N THR A 154 -0.10 -14.36 -4.96
CA THR A 154 -0.56 -14.67 -6.32
C THR A 154 0.60 -15.11 -7.21
N TYR A 155 1.75 -14.44 -7.14
CA TYR A 155 2.95 -14.84 -7.86
C TYR A 155 3.39 -16.26 -7.49
N ASN A 156 3.50 -16.58 -6.19
CA ASN A 156 3.91 -17.90 -5.73
C ASN A 156 2.95 -19.02 -6.18
N GLN A 157 1.65 -18.72 -6.30
CA GLN A 157 0.68 -19.67 -6.88
C GLN A 157 0.96 -19.92 -8.37
N LEU A 158 1.23 -18.88 -9.17
CA LEU A 158 1.58 -19.03 -10.57
C LEU A 158 2.90 -19.80 -10.75
N GLU A 159 3.88 -19.52 -9.91
CA GLU A 159 5.18 -20.21 -9.93
C GLU A 159 5.06 -21.70 -9.60
N LYS A 160 4.27 -22.04 -8.59
CA LYS A 160 3.97 -23.46 -8.23
C LYS A 160 3.43 -24.25 -9.42
N PHE A 161 2.62 -23.63 -10.28
CA PHE A 161 2.11 -24.28 -11.49
C PHE A 161 2.97 -24.04 -12.74
N ARG A 162 4.15 -23.45 -12.61
CA ARG A 162 5.08 -23.08 -13.70
C ARG A 162 4.47 -22.16 -14.78
N LEU A 163 3.38 -21.50 -14.46
CA LEU A 163 2.71 -20.58 -15.39
C LEU A 163 3.54 -19.32 -15.65
N THR A 164 4.45 -18.97 -14.75
CA THR A 164 5.39 -17.85 -14.89
C THR A 164 6.26 -17.99 -16.15
N LEU A 165 6.68 -19.21 -16.50
CA LEU A 165 7.49 -19.49 -17.69
C LEU A 165 6.72 -19.19 -19.00
N LEU A 166 5.42 -19.48 -19.03
CA LEU A 166 4.56 -19.22 -20.18
C LEU A 166 4.24 -17.72 -20.34
N ILE A 167 4.07 -17.04 -19.22
CA ILE A 167 3.65 -15.62 -19.19
C ILE A 167 4.85 -14.69 -19.46
N PHE A 168 6.04 -15.04 -19.00
CA PHE A 168 7.21 -14.16 -19.05
C PHE A 168 7.55 -13.62 -20.43
N PRO A 169 7.62 -14.43 -21.50
CA PRO A 169 8.00 -13.94 -22.83
C PRO A 169 7.07 -12.83 -23.35
N LEU A 170 5.78 -12.96 -23.07
CA LEU A 170 4.75 -12.03 -23.52
C LEU A 170 4.61 -10.80 -22.61
N SER A 171 5.10 -10.88 -21.38
CA SER A 171 4.87 -9.89 -20.34
C SER A 171 5.30 -8.47 -20.73
N LYS A 172 6.40 -8.31 -21.48
CA LYS A 172 6.89 -6.97 -21.89
C LYS A 172 5.94 -6.25 -22.82
N SER A 173 5.38 -6.96 -23.82
CA SER A 173 4.43 -6.38 -24.76
C SER A 173 3.08 -6.08 -24.08
N ILE A 174 2.63 -7.01 -23.23
CA ILE A 174 1.40 -6.86 -22.47
C ILE A 174 1.51 -5.65 -21.52
N LEU A 175 2.63 -5.49 -20.80
CA LEU A 175 2.83 -4.36 -19.89
C LEU A 175 2.67 -3.00 -20.59
N LYS A 176 3.21 -2.83 -21.81
CA LYS A 176 3.04 -1.59 -22.58
C LYS A 176 1.57 -1.30 -22.89
N LEU A 177 0.80 -2.33 -23.24
CA LEU A 177 -0.63 -2.19 -23.53
C LEU A 177 -1.42 -1.84 -22.27
N LEU A 178 -1.14 -2.51 -21.16
CA LEU A 178 -1.79 -2.24 -19.87
C LEU A 178 -1.46 -0.81 -19.37
N GLU A 179 -0.21 -0.36 -19.52
CA GLU A 179 0.21 0.99 -19.13
C GLU A 179 -0.57 2.07 -19.90
N LYS A 180 -0.77 1.89 -21.22
CA LYS A 180 -1.60 2.79 -22.03
C LYS A 180 -3.04 2.89 -21.48
N GLN A 181 -3.64 1.77 -21.12
CA GLN A 181 -4.99 1.76 -20.55
C GLN A 181 -5.02 2.42 -19.15
N LEU A 182 -4.03 2.17 -18.32
CA LEU A 182 -3.96 2.75 -16.97
C LEU A 182 -3.74 4.26 -16.96
N LEU A 183 -3.14 4.80 -18.02
CA LEU A 183 -2.94 6.25 -18.23
C LEU A 183 -4.13 6.93 -18.91
N SER A 184 -5.16 6.17 -19.29
CA SER A 184 -6.38 6.73 -19.92
C SER A 184 -7.28 7.43 -18.89
N SER A 185 -8.31 8.10 -19.37
CA SER A 185 -9.35 8.73 -18.54
C SER A 185 -10.22 7.74 -17.75
N SER A 186 -10.17 6.45 -18.08
CA SER A 186 -11.01 5.38 -17.51
C SER A 186 -10.17 4.17 -17.09
N PRO A 187 -9.23 4.29 -16.12
CA PRO A 187 -8.36 3.19 -15.70
C PRO A 187 -9.15 2.09 -14.99
N SER A 188 -8.68 0.84 -15.12
CA SER A 188 -9.29 -0.32 -14.46
C SER A 188 -8.41 -0.88 -13.34
N MET A 189 -8.99 -1.11 -12.16
CA MET A 189 -8.27 -1.74 -11.04
C MET A 189 -7.88 -3.20 -11.31
N ARG A 190 -8.65 -3.93 -12.13
CA ARG A 190 -8.28 -5.30 -12.54
C ARG A 190 -7.04 -5.28 -13.44
N ILE A 191 -6.99 -4.33 -14.36
CA ILE A 191 -5.81 -4.13 -15.23
C ILE A 191 -4.61 -3.68 -14.39
N PHE A 192 -4.81 -2.83 -13.40
CA PHE A 192 -3.76 -2.42 -12.48
C PHE A 192 -3.20 -3.59 -11.64
N ASP A 193 -4.06 -4.49 -11.15
CA ASP A 193 -3.62 -5.68 -10.44
C ASP A 193 -2.82 -6.63 -11.35
N LEU A 194 -3.26 -6.82 -12.61
CA LEU A 194 -2.51 -7.59 -13.62
C LEU A 194 -1.17 -6.92 -13.96
N TYR A 195 -1.16 -5.61 -14.14
CA TYR A 195 0.07 -4.83 -14.38
C TYR A 195 1.09 -5.06 -13.28
N LYS A 196 0.68 -4.93 -12.01
CA LYS A 196 1.58 -5.17 -10.86
C LYS A 196 2.13 -6.59 -10.85
N LEU A 197 1.30 -7.58 -11.14
CA LEU A 197 1.69 -8.98 -11.17
C LEU A 197 2.73 -9.27 -12.27
N LEU A 198 2.49 -8.78 -13.48
CA LEU A 198 3.44 -8.96 -14.59
C LEU A 198 4.75 -8.20 -14.35
N TYR A 199 4.67 -7.01 -13.76
CA TYR A 199 5.86 -6.23 -13.41
C TYR A 199 6.68 -6.94 -12.33
N PHE A 200 6.04 -7.45 -11.26
CA PHE A 200 6.67 -8.24 -10.22
C PHE A 200 7.34 -9.51 -10.76
N LEU A 201 6.63 -10.23 -11.64
CA LEU A 201 7.16 -11.42 -12.30
C LEU A 201 8.46 -11.10 -13.06
N ARG A 202 8.50 -10.00 -13.81
CA ARG A 202 9.71 -9.59 -14.53
C ARG A 202 10.86 -9.20 -13.62
N GLU A 203 10.58 -8.43 -12.58
CA GLU A 203 11.62 -8.03 -11.62
C GLU A 203 12.19 -9.25 -10.88
N LYS A 204 11.36 -10.25 -10.55
CA LYS A 204 11.83 -11.52 -9.91
C LYS A 204 12.75 -12.34 -10.80
N GLN A 205 12.58 -12.30 -12.12
CA GLN A 205 13.43 -13.05 -13.06
C GLN A 205 14.69 -12.28 -13.50
N ASN A 206 14.72 -10.95 -13.30
CA ASN A 206 15.89 -10.12 -13.60
C ASN A 206 16.91 -10.08 -12.45
N VAL A 207 16.63 -10.71 -11.36
CA VAL A 207 17.38 -10.70 -10.10
C VAL A 207 17.78 -12.11 -9.69
#